data_3a8b01aac4e4eea7c701280e69636467
#
_entry.id   3a8b01aac4e4eea7c701280e69636467
#
_cell.length_a   1.000
_cell.length_b   1.000
_cell.length_c   1.000
_cell.angle_alpha   90.00
_cell.angle_beta   90.00
_cell.angle_gamma   90.00
#
_symmetry.space_group_name_H-M   'P 1'
#
loop_
_entity.id
_entity.type
_entity.pdbx_description
1 polymer ?
#
loop_
_entity_poly.entity_id
_entity_poly.type
_entity_poly.pdbx_seq_one_letter_code
_entity_poly.pdbx_strand_id
1 'polypeptide(L)'
;MSSSMLAHKFLLDENVHKKLERFLRSKNYDVSTIPKGAKNGVLAAKSKTEKRIFVTNDSDFTTYSKESIFCVIWLRVPQFKPESLIVSFSKMLKNTDDKDLAGTLIILKEESFEISSLPTKQ
;
A
#
# COMPACT_ATOMS: atom_id res chain seq x y z
N MET A 1 4.37 -15.63 -17.20
CA MET A 1 4.29 -15.69 -16.33
C MET A 1 4.44 -14.75 -15.48
N SER A 2 3.89 -14.41 -14.97
CA SER A 2 3.98 -13.36 -14.31
C SER A 2 4.34 -13.53 -12.94
N SER A 3 5.50 -13.93 -12.73
CA SER A 3 6.06 -13.97 -11.41
C SER A 3 6.12 -12.57 -10.82
N SER A 4 6.13 -11.54 -11.64
CA SER A 4 6.14 -10.20 -11.13
C SER A 4 4.93 -9.89 -10.25
N MET A 5 3.80 -10.52 -10.48
CA MET A 5 2.63 -10.31 -9.64
C MET A 5 2.85 -10.83 -8.22
N LEU A 6 3.69 -11.84 -8.06
CA LEU A 6 3.98 -12.41 -6.75
C LEU A 6 5.13 -11.69 -6.05
N ALA A 7 5.76 -10.76 -6.75
CA ALA A 7 6.86 -9.99 -6.17
C ALA A 7 6.38 -8.86 -5.28
N HIS A 8 5.12 -8.49 -5.35
CA HIS A 8 4.59 -7.42 -4.51
C HIS A 8 4.59 -7.86 -3.05
N LYS A 9 5.15 -7.00 -2.20
CA LYS A 9 5.13 -7.20 -0.76
C LYS A 9 4.40 -6.03 -0.14
N PHE A 10 3.58 -6.31 0.84
CA PHE A 10 2.73 -5.29 1.45
C PHE A 10 3.00 -5.16 2.93
N LEU A 11 2.83 -3.97 3.45
CA LEU A 11 2.82 -3.70 4.87
C LEU A 11 1.50 -2.97 5.15
N LEU A 12 0.64 -3.55 5.96
CA LEU A 12 -0.68 -2.98 6.23
C LEU A 12 -0.69 -2.25 7.56
N ASP A 13 -1.19 -1.01 7.52
CA ASP A 13 -1.38 -0.22 8.72
C ASP A 13 -2.49 -0.85 9.57
N GLU A 14 -2.47 -0.57 10.86
CA GLU A 14 -3.39 -1.21 11.82
C GLU A 14 -4.86 -0.95 11.52
N ASN A 15 -5.18 0.16 10.85
CA ASN A 15 -6.57 0.53 10.55
C ASN A 15 -7.08 0.02 9.21
N VAL A 16 -6.27 -0.74 8.49
CA VAL A 16 -6.70 -1.31 7.21
C VAL A 16 -7.67 -2.45 7.48
N HIS A 17 -8.75 -2.51 6.70
CA HIS A 17 -9.80 -3.51 6.90
C HIS A 17 -9.25 -4.93 6.76
N LYS A 18 -9.64 -5.81 7.68
CA LYS A 18 -9.15 -7.19 7.69
C LYS A 18 -9.48 -7.96 6.41
N LYS A 19 -10.55 -7.60 5.73
CA LYS A 19 -10.89 -8.27 4.47
C LYS A 19 -9.83 -8.05 3.42
N LEU A 20 -9.18 -6.87 3.40
CA LEU A 20 -8.11 -6.62 2.45
C LEU A 20 -6.91 -7.51 2.77
N GLU A 21 -6.57 -7.64 4.04
CA GLU A 21 -5.48 -8.52 4.45
C GLU A 21 -5.75 -9.95 3.99
N ARG A 22 -6.95 -10.47 4.26
CA ARG A 22 -7.32 -11.83 3.85
C ARG A 22 -7.27 -12.01 2.33
N PHE A 23 -7.75 -11.00 1.61
CA PHE A 23 -7.72 -11.05 0.15
C PHE A 23 -6.29 -11.14 -0.38
N LEU A 24 -5.41 -10.29 0.12
CA LEU A 24 -4.01 -10.29 -0.34
C LEU A 24 -3.31 -11.61 0.00
N ARG A 25 -3.54 -12.13 1.19
CA ARG A 25 -2.94 -13.42 1.58
C ARG A 25 -3.49 -14.56 0.74
N SER A 26 -4.77 -14.50 0.38
CA SER A 26 -5.38 -15.55 -0.44
C SER A 26 -4.81 -15.55 -1.86
N LYS A 27 -4.23 -14.43 -2.30
CA LYS A 27 -3.59 -14.32 -3.61
C LYS A 27 -2.08 -14.61 -3.52
N ASN A 28 -1.62 -15.08 -2.39
CA ASN A 28 -0.22 -15.45 -2.14
C ASN A 28 0.76 -14.27 -2.13
N TYR A 29 0.27 -13.08 -1.87
CA TYR A 29 1.17 -11.94 -1.68
C TYR A 29 1.82 -12.02 -0.30
N ASP A 30 3.02 -11.49 -0.19
CA ASP A 30 3.73 -11.39 1.07
C ASP A 30 3.19 -10.19 1.83
N VAL A 31 2.45 -10.44 2.90
CA VAL A 31 1.78 -9.39 3.68
C VAL A 31 2.33 -9.39 5.10
N SER A 32 2.75 -8.22 5.55
CA SER A 32 3.21 -8.04 6.92
C SER A 32 2.31 -7.02 7.61
N THR A 33 2.14 -7.20 8.91
CA THR A 33 1.42 -6.24 9.74
C THR A 33 2.33 -5.87 10.89
N ILE A 34 1.98 -4.83 11.64
CA ILE A 34 2.79 -4.37 12.74
C ILE A 34 1.93 -4.28 14.00
N PRO A 35 2.50 -4.47 15.18
CA PRO A 35 1.75 -4.34 16.42
C PRO A 35 1.04 -2.99 16.52
N LYS A 36 -0.15 -3.00 17.10
CA LYS A 36 -0.91 -1.80 17.33
C LYS A 36 -0.08 -0.77 18.07
N GLY A 37 -0.23 0.47 17.68
CA GLY A 37 0.47 1.56 18.35
C GLY A 37 1.90 1.80 17.88
N ALA A 38 2.36 1.09 16.85
CA ALA A 38 3.69 1.35 16.30
C ALA A 38 3.76 2.77 15.74
N LYS A 39 4.88 3.44 15.96
CA LYS A 39 5.05 4.82 15.50
C LYS A 39 5.25 4.89 14.00
N ASN A 40 4.83 6.00 13.40
CA ASN A 40 4.92 6.21 11.96
C ASN A 40 6.33 6.01 11.41
N GLY A 41 7.33 6.46 12.14
CA GLY A 41 8.72 6.28 11.70
C GLY A 41 9.14 4.82 11.60
N VAL A 42 8.63 3.98 12.51
CA VAL A 42 8.91 2.54 12.49
C VAL A 42 8.25 1.90 11.28
N LEU A 43 7.01 2.31 10.98
CA LEU A 43 6.28 1.81 9.82
C LEU A 43 6.99 2.17 8.52
N ALA A 44 7.39 3.43 8.41
CA ALA A 44 8.08 3.91 7.20
C ALA A 44 9.41 3.17 7.01
N ALA A 45 10.18 3.00 8.09
CA ALA A 45 11.47 2.31 8.02
C ALA A 45 11.31 0.85 7.57
N LYS A 46 10.31 0.16 8.09
CA LYS A 46 10.05 -1.23 7.70
C LYS A 46 9.67 -1.31 6.22
N SER A 47 8.82 -0.40 5.76
CA SER A 47 8.44 -0.32 4.35
C SER A 47 9.68 -0.15 3.47
N LYS A 48 10.54 0.79 3.83
CA LYS A 48 11.73 1.09 3.03
C LYS A 48 12.73 -0.06 3.05
N THR A 49 13.04 -0.57 4.22
CA THR A 49 14.04 -1.62 4.38
C THR A 49 13.64 -2.93 3.69
N GLU A 50 12.38 -3.29 3.80
CA GLU A 50 11.89 -4.54 3.24
C GLU A 50 11.28 -4.39 1.85
N LYS A 51 11.26 -3.18 1.33
CA LYS A 51 10.65 -2.86 0.02
C LYS A 51 9.20 -3.30 -0.03
N ARG A 52 8.45 -2.92 1.02
CA ARG A 52 7.04 -3.24 1.13
C ARG A 52 6.19 -2.04 0.78
N ILE A 53 5.14 -2.26 0.01
CA ILE A 53 4.16 -1.23 -0.31
C ILE A 53 3.33 -1.00 0.95
N PHE A 54 3.37 0.23 1.48
CA PHE A 54 2.66 0.56 2.71
C PHE A 54 1.24 0.98 2.38
N VAL A 55 0.25 0.27 2.93
CA VAL A 55 -1.16 0.52 2.68
C VAL A 55 -1.76 1.14 3.93
N THR A 56 -2.38 2.29 3.80
CA THR A 56 -2.88 3.05 4.95
C THR A 56 -4.11 3.87 4.62
N ASN A 57 -4.93 4.16 5.63
CA ASN A 57 -6.03 5.10 5.52
C ASN A 57 -5.59 6.50 5.98
N ASP A 58 -4.37 6.63 6.49
CA ASP A 58 -3.89 7.86 7.11
C ASP A 58 -3.14 8.74 6.11
N SER A 59 -3.60 9.97 5.93
CA SER A 59 -2.98 10.91 5.00
C SER A 59 -1.59 11.36 5.44
N ASP A 60 -1.21 11.14 6.69
CA ASP A 60 0.11 11.55 7.20
C ASP A 60 1.26 10.95 6.40
N PHE A 61 1.05 9.78 5.81
CA PHE A 61 2.12 9.12 5.05
C PHE A 61 2.28 9.64 3.64
N THR A 62 1.36 10.48 3.16
CA THR A 62 1.42 10.99 1.79
C THR A 62 2.53 12.02 1.58
N THR A 63 3.06 12.56 2.66
CA THR A 63 4.12 13.56 2.58
C THR A 63 5.49 13.00 2.97
N TYR A 64 5.59 11.71 3.23
CA TYR A 64 6.89 11.07 3.49
C TYR A 64 7.71 11.06 2.21
N SER A 65 9.01 11.27 2.34
CA SER A 65 9.87 11.28 1.16
C SER A 65 10.13 9.86 0.67
N LYS A 66 10.44 9.74 -0.61
CA LYS A 66 10.76 8.43 -1.20
C LYS A 66 12.05 7.83 -0.62
N GLU A 67 12.86 8.64 0.09
CA GLU A 67 14.03 8.11 0.80
C GLU A 67 13.63 7.47 2.13
N SER A 68 12.47 7.80 2.66
CA SER A 68 12.03 7.34 3.97
C SER A 68 11.05 6.16 3.94
N ILE A 69 10.35 5.98 2.82
CA ILE A 69 9.35 4.94 2.68
C ILE A 69 9.41 4.42 1.24
N PHE A 70 9.07 3.17 1.03
CA PHE A 70 9.22 2.56 -0.28
C PHE A 70 8.14 2.99 -1.28
N CYS A 71 6.88 2.86 -0.86
CA CYS A 71 5.72 3.16 -1.71
C CYS A 71 4.52 3.28 -0.78
N VAL A 72 3.61 4.20 -1.07
CA VAL A 72 2.41 4.38 -0.24
C VAL A 72 1.16 4.21 -1.08
N ILE A 73 0.22 3.40 -0.61
CA ILE A 73 -1.13 3.36 -1.14
C ILE A 73 -2.03 3.98 -0.08
N TRP A 74 -2.57 5.14 -0.38
CA TRP A 74 -3.47 5.84 0.51
C TRP A 74 -4.90 5.47 0.13
N LEU A 75 -5.60 4.79 1.04
CA LEU A 75 -6.94 4.31 0.78
C LEU A 75 -7.97 5.41 1.02
N ARG A 76 -8.70 5.75 -0.03
CA ARG A 76 -9.78 6.73 0.02
C ARG A 76 -11.12 6.09 -0.30
N VAL A 77 -11.21 4.77 -0.16
CA VAL A 77 -12.47 4.03 -0.33
C VAL A 77 -13.18 4.01 1.02
N PRO A 78 -14.50 4.24 1.07
CA PRO A 78 -15.21 4.22 2.35
C PRO A 78 -15.00 2.92 3.10
N GLN A 79 -14.68 3.00 4.39
CA GLN A 79 -14.38 1.81 5.20
C GLN A 79 -15.56 0.90 5.42
N PHE A 80 -16.77 1.43 5.28
CA PHE A 80 -17.97 0.60 5.44
C PHE A 80 -18.32 -0.16 4.16
N LYS A 81 -17.46 -0.08 3.13
CA LYS A 81 -17.66 -0.82 1.88
C LYS A 81 -16.45 -1.70 1.58
N PRO A 82 -16.20 -2.73 2.38
CA PRO A 82 -15.00 -3.56 2.18
C PRO A 82 -14.97 -4.28 0.83
N GLU A 83 -16.12 -4.61 0.27
CA GLU A 83 -16.16 -5.25 -1.04
C GLU A 83 -15.71 -4.29 -2.14
N SER A 84 -16.10 -3.02 -2.01
CA SER A 84 -15.66 -2.00 -2.96
C SER A 84 -14.15 -1.78 -2.87
N LEU A 85 -13.62 -1.82 -1.65
CA LEU A 85 -12.19 -1.73 -1.43
C LEU A 85 -11.44 -2.86 -2.16
N ILE A 86 -11.91 -4.09 -2.01
CA ILE A 86 -11.27 -5.25 -2.64
C ILE A 86 -11.30 -5.12 -4.17
N VAL A 87 -12.45 -4.75 -4.72
CA VAL A 87 -12.59 -4.59 -6.17
C VAL A 87 -11.67 -3.50 -6.68
N SER A 88 -11.65 -2.34 -6.00
CA SER A 88 -10.82 -1.21 -6.40
C SER A 88 -9.34 -1.53 -6.31
N PHE A 89 -8.94 -2.22 -5.24
CA PHE A 89 -7.56 -2.61 -5.02
C PHE A 89 -7.11 -3.61 -6.09
N SER A 90 -7.97 -4.58 -6.40
CA SER A 90 -7.67 -5.58 -7.41
C SER A 90 -7.47 -4.95 -8.78
N LYS A 91 -8.34 -4.01 -9.15
CA LYS A 91 -8.20 -3.30 -10.43
C LYS A 91 -6.91 -2.49 -10.48
N MET A 92 -6.57 -1.83 -9.38
CA MET A 92 -5.34 -1.04 -9.31
C MET A 92 -4.12 -1.96 -9.51
N LEU A 93 -4.10 -3.11 -8.87
CA LEU A 93 -2.98 -4.05 -9.02
C LEU A 93 -2.82 -4.55 -10.45
N LYS A 94 -3.93 -4.76 -11.15
CA LYS A 94 -3.88 -5.21 -12.55
C LYS A 94 -3.34 -4.15 -13.49
N ASN A 95 -3.40 -2.91 -13.09
CA ASN A 95 -3.00 -1.78 -13.92
C ASN A 95 -1.71 -1.11 -13.48
N THR A 96 -0.96 -1.71 -12.57
CA THR A 96 0.33 -1.19 -12.14
C THR A 96 1.40 -2.24 -12.31
N ASP A 97 2.60 -1.79 -12.60
CA ASP A 97 3.73 -2.68 -12.79
C ASP A 97 4.65 -2.54 -11.57
N ASP A 98 5.17 -3.64 -11.03
CA ASP A 98 6.08 -3.71 -9.94
C ASP A 98 7.22 -2.76 -10.10
N LYS A 99 7.79 -2.61 -11.31
CA LYS A 99 8.96 -1.78 -11.54
C LYS A 99 8.69 -0.32 -11.29
N ASP A 100 7.45 0.10 -11.40
CA ASP A 100 7.09 1.51 -11.33
C ASP A 100 6.59 1.94 -9.95
N LEU A 101 6.63 1.06 -8.98
CA LEU A 101 6.04 1.37 -7.67
C LEU A 101 6.99 2.03 -6.68
N ALA A 102 8.29 1.79 -6.81
CA ALA A 102 9.25 2.38 -5.87
C ALA A 102 9.16 3.90 -5.93
N GLY A 103 9.02 4.54 -4.79
CA GLY A 103 8.97 6.00 -4.70
C GLY A 103 7.66 6.62 -5.14
N THR A 104 6.58 5.85 -5.22
CA THR A 104 5.30 6.39 -5.67
C THR A 104 4.28 6.48 -4.56
N LEU A 105 3.32 7.37 -4.78
CA LEU A 105 2.13 7.50 -3.96
C LEU A 105 0.94 7.15 -4.84
N ILE A 106 0.17 6.14 -4.44
CA ILE A 106 -1.06 5.78 -5.13
C ILE A 106 -2.22 6.20 -4.25
N ILE A 107 -3.14 6.98 -4.79
CA ILE A 107 -4.36 7.36 -4.08
C ILE A 107 -5.47 6.49 -4.66
N LEU A 108 -5.98 5.55 -3.84
CA LEU A 108 -6.99 4.61 -4.30
C LEU A 108 -8.38 5.08 -3.90
N LYS A 109 -9.23 5.32 -4.88
CA LYS A 109 -10.62 5.71 -4.70
C LYS A 109 -11.52 4.59 -5.19
N GLU A 110 -12.82 4.71 -4.96
CA GLU A 110 -13.74 3.74 -5.52
C GLU A 110 -13.65 3.80 -7.04
N GLU A 111 -13.32 2.66 -7.63
CA GLU A 111 -13.26 2.49 -9.09
C GLU A 111 -12.25 3.34 -9.84
N SER A 112 -11.34 4.01 -9.14
CA SER A 112 -10.28 4.78 -9.80
C SER A 112 -9.07 4.90 -8.90
N PHE A 113 -7.96 5.30 -9.47
CA PHE A 113 -6.76 5.58 -8.68
C PHE A 113 -5.86 6.57 -9.42
N GLU A 114 -5.00 7.23 -8.64
CA GLU A 114 -4.03 8.19 -9.18
C GLU A 114 -2.65 7.77 -8.71
N ILE A 115 -1.67 7.85 -9.59
CA ILE A 115 -0.28 7.57 -9.23
C ILE A 115 0.54 8.85 -9.38
N SER A 116 1.33 9.15 -8.37
CA SER A 116 2.25 10.29 -8.43
C SER A 116 3.55 9.90 -7.72
N SER A 117 4.54 10.77 -7.79
CA SER A 117 5.79 10.52 -7.09
C SER A 117 5.71 10.99 -5.65
N LEU A 118 6.31 10.25 -4.73
CA LEU A 118 6.48 10.73 -3.37
C LEU A 118 7.49 11.89 -3.39
N PRO A 119 7.43 12.78 -2.40
CA PRO A 119 8.38 13.90 -2.35
C PRO A 119 9.81 13.41 -2.28
N THR A 120 10.72 14.26 -2.73
CA THR A 120 12.15 14.01 -2.59
C THR A 120 12.63 14.74 -1.34
N LYS A 121 13.48 14.11 -0.56
CA LYS A 121 14.01 14.74 0.63
C LYS A 121 14.90 15.89 0.24
N GLN A 122 14.76 17.02 0.93
CA GLN A 122 15.54 18.20 0.67
C GLN A 122 16.79 18.26 1.53
#